data_fe29466131a18778b585559ba9eca822
#
_entry.id   fe29466131a18778b585559ba9eca822
#
_cell.length_a   1.000
_cell.length_b   1.000
_cell.length_c   1.000
_cell.angle_alpha   90.00
_cell.angle_beta   90.00
_cell.angle_gamma   90.00
#
_symmetry.space_group_name_H-M   'P 1'
#
loop_
_entity.id
_entity.type
_entity.pdbx_description
1 polymer ?
#
loop_
_entity_poly.entity_id
_entity_poly.type
_entity_poly.pdbx_seq_one_letter_code
_entity_poly.pdbx_strand_id
1 'polypeptide(L)'
;AGGPIFRGASGPARQSADYYNFFQEYAAGTIEHFAHFAKKASSRRLLVGAYYGYYFGHYGSNYHFQDSGHYGIRYLLRSPDIDFFGGPDVYSERRSVSPLNGLTASVELAGKVWEAENDYRTHHALGPRHRELGATDNLEQTLELLKRNFIITLGNRTCYYFFDFTKDWYKDKESMNLIADLQKIDQVMEKMPYAKANRIAVLFSESVVAQYTSRFDNGIYNAGRMAGRELPFLGIPYDRYLLEDISRIDFSVYQAVIFFNTFQVTEEQAREIQKKVAGNNRTLIWLYAPGCIAPDGSLQPEKSVNLTGIGLRLEENRDYGKLIFRNKTRPYKKGYPTRTVIDDAAASILAYHADGAPAAAEKIFPDYRSVVICSPAPSVVFLRQVLQGGRVFSYTSGVGSLDQTAFAWPLLGAYRAGKPIMKKIWFGKNVEVVADPLTGKILAENVNMINLNYEKTYQTKLLYAGSRADYEKCIAPAMNKRKK
;
A
#
# COMPACT_ATOMS: atom_id res chain seq x y z
N ALA A 1 30.08 -3.96 -10.82
CA ALA A 1 30.12 -3.42 -9.46
C ALA A 1 29.00 -2.41 -9.31
N GLY A 2 28.11 -2.57 -8.35
CA GLY A 2 27.02 -1.63 -8.07
C GLY A 2 27.60 -0.32 -7.55
N GLY A 3 27.20 0.81 -8.13
CA GLY A 3 27.48 2.12 -7.55
C GLY A 3 26.61 2.37 -6.29
N PRO A 4 26.85 3.48 -5.57
CA PRO A 4 26.09 3.81 -4.37
C PRO A 4 24.58 3.90 -4.67
N ILE A 5 23.74 3.59 -3.67
CA ILE A 5 22.27 3.70 -3.81
C ILE A 5 21.85 5.17 -4.01
N PHE A 6 22.49 6.08 -3.30
CA PHE A 6 22.22 7.51 -3.38
C PHE A 6 23.19 8.24 -4.30
N ARG A 7 22.72 9.26 -5.00
CA ARG A 7 23.52 9.98 -6.00
C ARG A 7 24.60 10.86 -5.38
N GLY A 8 24.32 11.55 -4.29
CA GLY A 8 25.25 12.53 -3.70
C GLY A 8 25.06 13.96 -4.20
N ALA A 9 25.83 14.89 -3.61
CA ALA A 9 25.61 16.34 -3.69
C ALA A 9 26.31 17.08 -4.83
N SER A 10 27.17 16.41 -5.62
CA SER A 10 28.04 17.12 -6.58
C SER A 10 28.23 16.38 -7.90
N GLY A 11 28.76 17.09 -8.89
CA GLY A 11 29.16 16.55 -10.19
C GLY A 11 28.00 15.93 -10.99
N PRO A 12 28.29 14.96 -11.88
CA PRO A 12 27.30 14.33 -12.75
C PRO A 12 26.15 13.65 -11.97
N ALA A 13 26.40 13.21 -10.74
CA ALA A 13 25.38 12.59 -9.89
C ALA A 13 24.32 13.61 -9.45
N ARG A 14 24.73 14.81 -9.07
CA ARG A 14 23.82 15.92 -8.75
C ARG A 14 23.04 16.37 -9.99
N GLN A 15 23.72 16.54 -11.12
CA GLN A 15 23.07 16.89 -12.40
C GLN A 15 21.99 15.89 -12.78
N SER A 16 22.24 14.59 -12.55
CA SER A 16 21.22 13.55 -12.79
C SER A 16 20.02 13.70 -11.84
N ALA A 17 20.23 14.02 -10.56
CA ALA A 17 19.13 14.26 -9.63
C ALA A 17 18.30 15.47 -10.05
N ASP A 18 18.96 16.57 -10.44
CA ASP A 18 18.29 17.79 -10.92
C ASP A 18 17.51 17.53 -12.21
N TYR A 19 18.06 16.73 -13.14
CA TYR A 19 17.37 16.32 -14.36
C TYR A 19 16.10 15.52 -14.05
N TYR A 20 16.15 14.52 -13.16
CA TYR A 20 14.97 13.72 -12.83
C TYR A 20 13.92 14.51 -12.06
N ASN A 21 14.29 15.44 -11.20
CA ASN A 21 13.35 16.36 -10.57
C ASN A 21 12.64 17.22 -11.63
N PHE A 22 13.42 17.85 -12.52
CA PHE A 22 12.87 18.64 -13.63
C PHE A 22 11.94 17.80 -14.50
N PHE A 23 12.36 16.58 -14.85
CA PHE A 23 11.57 15.70 -15.73
C PHE A 23 10.19 15.35 -15.11
N GLN A 24 10.13 15.04 -13.81
CA GLN A 24 8.86 14.76 -13.12
C GLN A 24 7.97 16.01 -13.07
N GLU A 25 8.53 17.16 -12.78
CA GLU A 25 7.80 18.44 -12.75
C GLU A 25 7.28 18.81 -14.14
N TYR A 26 8.11 18.68 -15.16
CA TYR A 26 7.76 18.96 -16.56
C TYR A 26 6.63 18.02 -17.04
N ALA A 27 6.73 16.72 -16.75
CA ALA A 27 5.68 15.76 -17.10
C ALA A 27 4.35 16.11 -16.43
N ALA A 28 4.36 16.42 -15.13
CA ALA A 28 3.18 16.83 -14.39
C ALA A 28 2.61 18.16 -14.95
N GLY A 29 3.45 19.17 -15.19
CA GLY A 29 3.03 20.45 -15.76
C GLY A 29 2.43 20.31 -17.16
N THR A 30 2.93 19.37 -17.97
CA THR A 30 2.36 19.05 -19.29
C THR A 30 0.94 18.47 -19.15
N ILE A 31 0.73 17.54 -18.21
CA ILE A 31 -0.60 16.98 -17.94
C ILE A 31 -1.56 18.08 -17.47
N GLU A 32 -1.14 18.93 -16.54
CA GLU A 32 -1.94 20.05 -16.04
C GLU A 32 -2.32 21.02 -17.16
N HIS A 33 -1.38 21.34 -18.04
CA HIS A 33 -1.63 22.20 -19.20
C HIS A 33 -2.76 21.66 -20.09
N PHE A 34 -2.72 20.38 -20.45
CA PHE A 34 -3.79 19.76 -21.25
C PHE A 34 -5.11 19.67 -20.47
N ALA A 35 -5.07 19.38 -19.17
CA ALA A 35 -6.26 19.37 -18.33
C ALA A 35 -6.93 20.76 -18.29
N HIS A 36 -6.13 21.83 -18.16
CA HIS A 36 -6.63 23.21 -18.21
C HIS A 36 -7.35 23.50 -19.53
N PHE A 37 -6.79 23.12 -20.68
CA PHE A 37 -7.43 23.30 -21.98
C PHE A 37 -8.74 22.53 -22.09
N ALA A 38 -8.78 21.28 -21.64
CA ALA A 38 -10.00 20.47 -21.65
C ALA A 38 -11.10 21.11 -20.77
N LYS A 39 -10.74 21.57 -19.57
CA LYS A 39 -11.68 22.31 -18.70
C LYS A 39 -12.17 23.58 -19.34
N LYS A 40 -11.30 24.39 -19.92
CA LYS A 40 -11.65 25.63 -20.61
C LYS A 40 -12.58 25.36 -21.80
N ALA A 41 -12.22 24.43 -22.68
CA ALA A 41 -13.00 24.11 -23.87
C ALA A 41 -14.39 23.55 -23.53
N SER A 42 -14.53 22.82 -22.44
CA SER A 42 -15.81 22.28 -21.98
C SER A 42 -16.59 23.24 -21.06
N SER A 43 -16.10 24.47 -20.81
CA SER A 43 -16.64 25.37 -19.80
C SER A 43 -16.73 24.66 -18.43
N ARG A 44 -15.72 23.87 -18.08
CA ARG A 44 -15.59 23.06 -16.85
C ARG A 44 -16.70 22.01 -16.64
N ARG A 45 -17.40 21.62 -17.68
CA ARG A 45 -18.49 20.62 -17.59
C ARG A 45 -18.00 19.18 -17.62
N LEU A 46 -16.81 18.94 -18.16
CA LEU A 46 -16.23 17.59 -18.20
C LEU A 46 -15.41 17.30 -16.95
N LEU A 47 -15.46 16.07 -16.48
CA LEU A 47 -14.46 15.51 -15.59
C LEU A 47 -13.19 15.23 -16.40
N VAL A 48 -12.05 15.62 -15.87
CA VAL A 48 -10.74 15.43 -16.50
C VAL A 48 -9.87 14.60 -15.59
N GLY A 49 -9.32 13.51 -16.09
CA GLY A 49 -8.43 12.65 -15.37
C GLY A 49 -7.14 12.37 -16.11
N ALA A 50 -6.20 11.79 -15.41
CA ALA A 50 -4.93 11.35 -15.96
C ALA A 50 -4.56 9.94 -15.47
N TYR A 51 -4.10 9.11 -16.40
CA TYR A 51 -3.43 7.86 -16.08
C TYR A 51 -2.02 8.19 -15.59
N TYR A 52 -1.91 8.41 -14.28
CA TYR A 52 -0.70 8.96 -13.68
C TYR A 52 -0.53 8.53 -12.22
N GLY A 53 0.72 8.55 -11.73
CA GLY A 53 1.01 8.20 -10.35
C GLY A 53 1.12 6.68 -10.11
N TYR A 54 1.68 5.94 -11.07
CA TYR A 54 1.90 4.49 -10.99
C TYR A 54 3.10 4.15 -10.10
N TYR A 55 2.97 4.43 -8.80
CA TYR A 55 4.08 4.29 -7.86
C TYR A 55 4.59 2.86 -7.77
N PHE A 56 3.70 1.92 -7.52
CA PHE A 56 4.10 0.55 -7.17
C PHE A 56 4.34 -0.33 -8.40
N GLY A 57 3.71 -0.04 -9.52
CA GLY A 57 3.93 -0.74 -10.78
C GLY A 57 5.33 -0.52 -11.33
N HIS A 58 5.83 0.71 -11.26
CA HIS A 58 7.15 1.06 -11.75
C HIS A 58 8.26 0.66 -10.79
N TYR A 59 8.06 0.72 -9.48
CA TYR A 59 9.00 0.19 -8.50
C TYR A 59 9.26 -1.31 -8.68
N GLY A 60 8.30 -2.05 -9.21
CA GLY A 60 8.41 -3.50 -9.42
C GLY A 60 8.78 -3.92 -10.85
N SER A 61 8.96 -2.99 -11.79
CA SER A 61 9.21 -3.28 -13.20
C SER A 61 10.69 -3.22 -13.58
N ASN A 62 10.99 -3.73 -14.76
CA ASN A 62 12.33 -3.66 -15.37
C ASN A 62 12.66 -2.27 -15.93
N TYR A 63 11.75 -1.31 -15.82
CA TYR A 63 11.96 0.05 -16.28
C TYR A 63 12.61 0.89 -15.19
N HIS A 64 13.39 1.86 -15.63
CA HIS A 64 13.89 2.91 -14.75
C HIS A 64 12.70 3.72 -14.26
N PHE A 65 12.30 3.54 -13.02
CA PHE A 65 11.11 4.21 -12.49
C PHE A 65 11.21 5.74 -12.58
N GLN A 66 12.42 6.29 -12.49
CA GLN A 66 12.66 7.72 -12.65
C GLN A 66 12.38 8.23 -14.07
N ASP A 67 12.51 7.38 -15.09
CA ASP A 67 12.28 7.73 -16.50
C ASP A 67 10.79 7.62 -16.87
N SER A 68 9.95 7.15 -15.96
CA SER A 68 8.52 6.93 -16.23
C SER A 68 7.70 8.22 -16.27
N GLY A 69 8.18 9.30 -15.66
CA GLY A 69 7.44 10.56 -15.53
C GLY A 69 6.32 10.54 -14.50
N HIS A 70 6.10 9.43 -13.73
CA HIS A 70 4.97 9.24 -12.83
C HIS A 70 5.14 9.78 -11.40
N TYR A 71 6.30 10.37 -11.06
CA TYR A 71 6.64 10.79 -9.69
C TYR A 71 6.53 12.31 -9.48
N GLY A 72 5.47 12.90 -10.00
CA GLY A 72 5.12 14.32 -9.84
C GLY A 72 3.65 14.52 -9.44
N ILE A 73 2.99 13.51 -8.85
CA ILE A 73 1.57 13.60 -8.51
C ILE A 73 1.31 14.70 -7.47
N ARG A 74 2.29 15.02 -6.60
CA ARG A 74 2.20 16.12 -5.63
C ARG A 74 1.82 17.47 -6.25
N TYR A 75 2.26 17.72 -7.49
CA TYR A 75 1.89 18.93 -8.24
C TYR A 75 0.43 18.86 -8.70
N LEU A 76 0.02 17.72 -9.23
CA LEU A 76 -1.30 17.52 -9.83
C LEU A 76 -2.42 17.36 -8.80
N LEU A 77 -2.13 16.87 -7.58
CA LEU A 77 -3.12 16.80 -6.50
C LEU A 77 -3.68 18.16 -6.12
N ARG A 78 -2.93 19.23 -6.34
CA ARG A 78 -3.35 20.63 -6.06
C ARG A 78 -4.04 21.31 -7.24
N SER A 79 -4.00 20.72 -8.43
CA SER A 79 -4.60 21.29 -9.63
C SER A 79 -6.13 21.29 -9.55
N PRO A 80 -6.79 22.44 -9.82
CA PRO A 80 -8.25 22.51 -9.90
C PRO A 80 -8.80 21.93 -11.21
N ASP A 81 -7.93 21.56 -12.16
CA ASP A 81 -8.30 21.14 -13.49
C ASP A 81 -8.28 19.62 -13.67
N ILE A 82 -7.80 18.89 -12.66
CA ILE A 82 -7.79 17.41 -12.63
C ILE A 82 -8.77 16.94 -11.56
N ASP A 83 -9.70 16.06 -11.92
CA ASP A 83 -10.71 15.52 -11.03
C ASP A 83 -10.36 14.12 -10.51
N PHE A 84 -9.66 13.32 -11.33
CA PHE A 84 -9.31 11.95 -10.95
C PHE A 84 -7.96 11.51 -11.53
N PHE A 85 -7.40 10.50 -10.93
CA PHE A 85 -6.23 9.76 -11.44
C PHE A 85 -6.60 8.31 -11.65
N GLY A 86 -5.97 7.66 -12.62
CA GLY A 86 -6.27 6.28 -12.91
C GLY A 86 -5.04 5.44 -13.21
N GLY A 87 -5.22 4.13 -13.13
CA GLY A 87 -4.21 3.18 -13.54
C GLY A 87 -4.56 1.74 -13.23
N PRO A 88 -3.92 0.78 -13.93
CA PRO A 88 -4.09 -0.62 -13.67
C PRO A 88 -3.43 -1.04 -12.35
N ASP A 89 -3.84 -2.17 -11.81
CA ASP A 89 -3.15 -2.81 -10.71
C ASP A 89 -1.77 -3.35 -11.15
N VAL A 90 -0.89 -3.60 -10.18
CA VAL A 90 0.42 -4.19 -10.44
C VAL A 90 0.29 -5.57 -11.08
N TYR A 91 0.64 -5.69 -12.35
CA TYR A 91 0.40 -6.88 -13.18
C TYR A 91 0.98 -8.18 -12.62
N SER A 92 2.21 -8.15 -12.14
CA SER A 92 2.94 -9.35 -11.71
C SER A 92 2.33 -10.05 -10.49
N GLU A 93 1.46 -9.37 -9.75
CA GLU A 93 0.96 -9.85 -8.46
C GLU A 93 -0.53 -10.19 -8.48
N ARG A 94 -1.21 -10.03 -9.62
CA ARG A 94 -2.67 -10.13 -9.74
C ARG A 94 -3.30 -11.42 -9.26
N ARG A 95 -2.59 -12.55 -9.27
CA ARG A 95 -3.09 -13.82 -8.73
C ARG A 95 -2.95 -13.91 -7.21
N SER A 96 -1.88 -13.35 -6.66
CA SER A 96 -1.59 -13.45 -5.22
C SER A 96 -2.17 -12.32 -4.41
N VAL A 97 -2.07 -11.09 -4.92
CA VAL A 97 -2.61 -9.85 -4.34
C VAL A 97 -3.08 -8.93 -5.46
N SER A 98 -3.84 -7.90 -5.12
CA SER A 98 -4.20 -6.84 -6.06
C SER A 98 -3.89 -5.49 -5.43
N PRO A 99 -2.62 -5.06 -5.44
CA PRO A 99 -2.28 -3.74 -4.93
C PRO A 99 -2.65 -2.70 -5.98
N LEU A 100 -3.45 -1.70 -5.59
CA LEU A 100 -3.66 -0.51 -6.39
C LEU A 100 -2.32 0.21 -6.61
N ASN A 101 -2.12 0.77 -7.79
CA ASN A 101 -0.83 1.33 -8.19
C ASN A 101 -0.51 2.68 -7.57
N GLY A 102 -1.52 3.43 -7.13
CA GLY A 102 -1.39 4.81 -6.69
C GLY A 102 -1.38 5.01 -5.17
N LEU A 103 -1.12 6.25 -4.76
CA LEU A 103 -1.23 6.74 -3.39
C LEU A 103 -2.66 7.20 -3.11
N THR A 104 -3.58 6.24 -3.05
CA THR A 104 -5.03 6.45 -3.05
C THR A 104 -5.52 7.36 -1.94
N ALA A 105 -4.90 7.28 -0.75
CA ALA A 105 -5.31 8.12 0.37
C ALA A 105 -4.89 9.60 0.21
N SER A 106 -3.78 9.90 -0.48
CA SER A 106 -3.44 11.29 -0.85
C SER A 106 -4.37 11.83 -1.94
N VAL A 107 -4.80 10.98 -2.87
CA VAL A 107 -5.79 11.35 -3.89
C VAL A 107 -7.13 11.70 -3.23
N GLU A 108 -7.61 10.85 -2.30
CA GLU A 108 -8.81 11.12 -1.49
C GLU A 108 -8.67 12.41 -0.67
N LEU A 109 -7.54 12.60 0.00
CA LEU A 109 -7.25 13.79 0.82
C LEU A 109 -7.26 15.08 -0.01
N ALA A 110 -6.97 15.00 -1.31
CA ALA A 110 -7.06 16.10 -2.26
C ALA A 110 -8.50 16.34 -2.78
N GLY A 111 -9.48 15.56 -2.33
CA GLY A 111 -10.86 15.62 -2.84
C GLY A 111 -11.02 15.07 -4.26
N LYS A 112 -10.11 14.19 -4.68
CA LYS A 112 -10.09 13.57 -6.00
C LYS A 112 -10.34 12.08 -5.88
N VAL A 113 -10.53 11.39 -7.01
CA VAL A 113 -10.81 9.96 -7.07
C VAL A 113 -9.65 9.23 -7.75
N TRP A 114 -9.31 8.05 -7.24
CA TRP A 114 -8.49 7.09 -7.97
C TRP A 114 -9.41 6.12 -8.72
N GLU A 115 -9.20 5.98 -10.01
CA GLU A 115 -9.91 5.03 -10.87
C GLU A 115 -9.01 3.83 -11.18
N ALA A 116 -9.40 2.66 -10.71
CA ALA A 116 -8.67 1.43 -10.99
C ALA A 116 -9.10 0.85 -12.33
N GLU A 117 -8.16 0.67 -13.26
CA GLU A 117 -8.40 -0.05 -14.49
C GLU A 117 -8.38 -1.56 -14.21
N ASN A 118 -9.56 -2.18 -14.23
CA ASN A 118 -9.69 -3.62 -14.06
C ASN A 118 -9.57 -4.35 -15.40
N ASP A 119 -8.36 -4.45 -15.90
CA ASP A 119 -8.01 -5.25 -17.08
C ASP A 119 -7.57 -6.66 -16.68
N TYR A 120 -8.28 -7.25 -15.72
CA TYR A 120 -7.98 -8.58 -15.21
C TYR A 120 -8.18 -9.63 -16.29
N ARG A 121 -7.13 -10.41 -16.51
CA ARG A 121 -7.17 -11.55 -17.43
C ARG A 121 -7.97 -12.67 -16.76
N THR A 122 -9.21 -12.83 -17.19
CA THR A 122 -10.05 -13.95 -16.77
C THR A 122 -9.56 -15.25 -17.41
N HIS A 123 -10.21 -16.37 -17.15
CA HIS A 123 -9.92 -17.66 -17.78
C HIS A 123 -10.15 -17.67 -19.30
N HIS A 124 -10.80 -16.65 -19.86
CA HIS A 124 -10.91 -16.45 -21.30
C HIS A 124 -9.67 -15.80 -21.92
N ALA A 125 -8.79 -15.21 -21.12
CA ALA A 125 -7.54 -14.63 -21.61
C ALA A 125 -6.49 -15.73 -21.82
N LEU A 126 -6.49 -16.32 -23.01
CA LEU A 126 -5.67 -17.48 -23.36
C LEU A 126 -4.24 -17.10 -23.77
N GLY A 127 -3.31 -18.00 -23.49
CA GLY A 127 -1.92 -17.90 -23.91
C GLY A 127 -0.92 -17.61 -22.79
N PRO A 128 0.38 -17.92 -23.01
CA PRO A 128 1.43 -17.83 -21.97
C PRO A 128 1.56 -16.42 -21.38
N ARG A 129 1.55 -15.39 -22.22
CA ARG A 129 1.68 -13.99 -21.77
C ARG A 129 0.55 -13.57 -20.82
N HIS A 130 -0.68 -14.00 -21.06
CA HIS A 130 -1.80 -13.69 -20.18
C HIS A 130 -1.65 -14.40 -18.82
N ARG A 131 -1.12 -15.62 -18.80
CA ARG A 131 -0.81 -16.34 -17.56
C ARG A 131 0.26 -15.63 -16.73
N GLU A 132 1.32 -15.14 -17.36
CA GLU A 132 2.35 -14.32 -16.72
C GLU A 132 1.77 -13.03 -16.12
N LEU A 133 0.75 -12.47 -16.77
CA LEU A 133 0.04 -11.27 -16.31
C LEU A 133 -1.13 -11.58 -15.34
N GLY A 134 -1.20 -12.82 -14.82
CA GLY A 134 -2.11 -13.20 -13.76
C GLY A 134 -3.49 -13.69 -14.22
N ALA A 135 -3.63 -14.20 -15.46
CA ALA A 135 -4.87 -14.82 -15.91
C ALA A 135 -5.31 -15.96 -15.00
N THR A 136 -6.60 -16.03 -14.71
CA THR A 136 -7.21 -17.12 -13.94
C THR A 136 -7.30 -18.41 -14.75
N ASP A 137 -7.38 -19.55 -14.07
CA ASP A 137 -7.38 -20.85 -14.74
C ASP A 137 -8.80 -21.31 -15.13
N ASN A 138 -9.82 -20.80 -14.43
CA ASN A 138 -11.23 -21.19 -14.61
C ASN A 138 -12.18 -20.10 -14.12
N LEU A 139 -13.47 -20.29 -14.39
CA LEU A 139 -14.54 -19.37 -13.99
C LEU A 139 -14.58 -19.15 -12.47
N GLU A 140 -14.41 -20.21 -11.68
CA GLU A 140 -14.44 -20.10 -10.21
C GLU A 140 -13.39 -19.12 -9.71
N GLN A 141 -12.14 -19.24 -10.16
CA GLN A 141 -11.08 -18.29 -9.79
C GLN A 141 -11.36 -16.87 -10.29
N THR A 142 -12.00 -16.72 -11.46
CA THR A 142 -12.44 -15.41 -11.97
C THR A 142 -13.43 -14.76 -11.00
N LEU A 143 -14.43 -15.48 -10.54
CA LEU A 143 -15.43 -14.98 -9.59
C LEU A 143 -14.80 -14.59 -8.25
N GLU A 144 -13.85 -15.39 -7.75
CA GLU A 144 -13.12 -15.07 -6.52
C GLU A 144 -12.25 -13.81 -6.66
N LEU A 145 -11.64 -13.62 -7.83
CA LEU A 145 -10.87 -12.43 -8.17
C LEU A 145 -11.75 -11.17 -8.20
N LEU A 146 -12.91 -11.24 -8.84
CA LEU A 146 -13.86 -10.12 -8.89
C LEU A 146 -14.30 -9.68 -7.50
N LYS A 147 -14.62 -10.62 -6.61
CA LYS A 147 -14.97 -10.32 -5.20
C LYS A 147 -13.81 -9.64 -4.46
N ARG A 148 -12.59 -10.14 -4.64
CA ARG A 148 -11.40 -9.53 -4.03
C ARG A 148 -11.21 -8.09 -4.48
N ASN A 149 -11.28 -7.85 -5.79
CA ASN A 149 -11.06 -6.53 -6.35
C ASN A 149 -12.11 -5.54 -5.89
N PHE A 150 -13.37 -5.94 -5.86
CA PHE A 150 -14.45 -5.14 -5.32
C PHE A 150 -14.14 -4.61 -3.91
N ILE A 151 -13.80 -5.50 -2.96
CA ILE A 151 -13.56 -5.06 -1.59
C ILE A 151 -12.30 -4.22 -1.42
N ILE A 152 -11.26 -4.46 -2.24
CA ILE A 152 -10.04 -3.64 -2.24
C ILE A 152 -10.36 -2.23 -2.72
N THR A 153 -11.12 -2.11 -3.80
CA THR A 153 -11.55 -0.83 -4.36
C THR A 153 -12.39 -0.06 -3.36
N LEU A 154 -13.39 -0.70 -2.79
CA LEU A 154 -14.27 -0.11 -1.79
C LEU A 154 -13.50 0.33 -0.53
N GLY A 155 -12.60 -0.53 -0.02
CA GLY A 155 -11.79 -0.24 1.17
C GLY A 155 -10.76 0.89 0.99
N ASN A 156 -10.38 1.19 -0.24
CA ASN A 156 -9.52 2.32 -0.59
C ASN A 156 -10.29 3.56 -1.07
N ARG A 157 -11.64 3.52 -1.06
CA ARG A 157 -12.50 4.60 -1.55
C ARG A 157 -12.14 5.05 -2.96
N THR A 158 -11.99 4.08 -3.85
CA THR A 158 -11.65 4.26 -5.26
C THR A 158 -12.81 3.78 -6.13
N CYS A 159 -12.87 4.23 -7.37
CA CYS A 159 -13.75 3.63 -8.37
C CYS A 159 -12.99 2.69 -9.29
N TYR A 160 -13.70 1.95 -10.12
CA TYR A 160 -13.09 1.09 -11.12
C TYR A 160 -14.00 0.90 -12.33
N TYR A 161 -13.40 0.54 -13.46
CA TYR A 161 -14.09 0.08 -14.64
C TYR A 161 -13.43 -1.20 -15.18
N PHE A 162 -14.19 -1.98 -15.94
CA PHE A 162 -13.67 -3.19 -16.57
C PHE A 162 -13.16 -2.88 -17.97
N PHE A 163 -11.93 -3.29 -18.24
CA PHE A 163 -11.30 -3.14 -19.52
C PHE A 163 -10.82 -4.50 -20.05
N ASP A 164 -11.35 -4.98 -21.15
CA ASP A 164 -11.12 -6.33 -21.66
C ASP A 164 -10.35 -6.39 -22.98
N PHE A 165 -9.84 -5.26 -23.47
CA PHE A 165 -9.15 -5.15 -24.76
C PHE A 165 -9.96 -5.73 -25.93
N THR A 166 -11.28 -5.65 -25.88
CA THR A 166 -12.21 -6.23 -26.87
C THR A 166 -12.05 -7.75 -27.06
N LYS A 167 -11.75 -8.47 -25.98
CA LYS A 167 -11.47 -9.91 -25.97
C LYS A 167 -12.52 -10.76 -25.27
N ASP A 168 -13.67 -10.17 -24.89
CA ASP A 168 -14.79 -10.86 -24.23
C ASP A 168 -14.38 -11.58 -22.93
N TRP A 169 -13.45 -11.00 -22.16
CA TRP A 169 -12.95 -11.63 -20.94
C TRP A 169 -14.01 -11.80 -19.87
N TYR A 170 -15.04 -10.95 -19.86
CA TYR A 170 -16.12 -10.94 -18.86
C TYR A 170 -17.45 -11.46 -19.41
N LYS A 171 -17.46 -12.21 -20.52
CA LYS A 171 -18.68 -12.65 -21.22
C LYS A 171 -19.55 -13.66 -20.47
N ASP A 172 -19.02 -14.33 -19.44
CA ASP A 172 -19.80 -15.31 -18.69
C ASP A 172 -20.98 -14.66 -17.98
N LYS A 173 -22.13 -15.30 -18.07
CA LYS A 173 -23.34 -14.87 -17.36
C LYS A 173 -23.12 -14.80 -15.84
N GLU A 174 -22.38 -15.74 -15.30
CA GLU A 174 -22.04 -15.81 -13.86
C GLU A 174 -21.16 -14.63 -13.45
N SER A 175 -20.17 -14.26 -14.26
CA SER A 175 -19.31 -13.09 -14.03
C SER A 175 -20.13 -11.81 -14.04
N MET A 176 -20.99 -11.62 -15.04
CA MET A 176 -21.86 -10.44 -15.15
C MET A 176 -22.90 -10.37 -14.04
N ASN A 177 -23.47 -11.49 -13.63
CA ASN A 177 -24.39 -11.55 -12.50
C ASN A 177 -23.70 -11.16 -11.19
N LEU A 178 -22.48 -11.67 -10.95
CA LEU A 178 -21.71 -11.30 -9.78
C LEU A 178 -21.37 -9.80 -9.78
N ILE A 179 -20.94 -9.24 -10.91
CA ILE A 179 -20.66 -7.80 -11.05
C ILE A 179 -21.90 -6.98 -10.68
N ALA A 180 -23.07 -7.36 -11.22
CA ALA A 180 -24.34 -6.69 -10.91
C ALA A 180 -24.71 -6.76 -9.41
N ASP A 181 -24.42 -7.87 -8.75
CA ASP A 181 -24.68 -8.00 -7.31
C ASP A 181 -23.69 -7.18 -6.47
N LEU A 182 -22.42 -7.15 -6.86
CA LEU A 182 -21.41 -6.31 -6.21
C LEU A 182 -21.77 -4.82 -6.33
N GLN A 183 -22.29 -4.39 -7.50
CA GLN A 183 -22.80 -3.02 -7.69
C GLN A 183 -23.98 -2.68 -6.77
N LYS A 184 -24.88 -3.64 -6.51
CA LYS A 184 -25.97 -3.43 -5.53
C LYS A 184 -25.43 -3.23 -4.11
N ILE A 185 -24.40 -3.99 -3.73
CA ILE A 185 -23.73 -3.83 -2.45
C ILE A 185 -23.07 -2.46 -2.36
N ASP A 186 -22.39 -2.02 -3.41
CA ASP A 186 -21.76 -0.71 -3.50
C ASP A 186 -22.78 0.41 -3.27
N GLN A 187 -23.91 0.40 -3.97
CA GLN A 187 -25.01 1.36 -3.80
C GLN A 187 -25.58 1.38 -2.38
N VAL A 188 -25.53 0.27 -1.67
CA VAL A 188 -25.93 0.20 -0.26
C VAL A 188 -24.87 0.86 0.61
N MET A 189 -23.59 0.57 0.34
CA MET A 189 -22.47 1.11 1.10
C MET A 189 -22.33 2.63 0.99
N GLU A 190 -22.66 3.22 -0.17
CA GLU A 190 -22.71 4.68 -0.36
C GLU A 190 -23.67 5.38 0.63
N LYS A 191 -24.71 4.69 1.08
CA LYS A 191 -25.73 5.22 2.00
C LYS A 191 -25.44 4.91 3.47
N MET A 192 -24.42 4.11 3.74
CA MET A 192 -24.04 3.72 5.09
C MET A 192 -22.96 4.62 5.67
N PRO A 193 -22.96 4.88 6.99
CA PRO A 193 -21.85 5.58 7.61
C PRO A 193 -20.54 4.83 7.39
N TYR A 194 -19.60 5.47 6.71
CA TYR A 194 -18.26 4.91 6.53
C TYR A 194 -17.43 5.13 7.80
N ALA A 195 -16.82 4.06 8.29
CA ALA A 195 -15.86 4.14 9.38
C ALA A 195 -14.50 3.61 8.92
N LYS A 196 -13.45 4.40 9.08
CA LYS A 196 -12.09 4.00 8.70
C LYS A 196 -11.62 2.84 9.58
N ALA A 197 -11.34 1.71 8.95
CA ALA A 197 -10.83 0.52 9.63
C ALA A 197 -9.29 0.46 9.65
N ASN A 198 -8.63 1.29 8.85
CA ASN A 198 -7.19 1.30 8.65
C ASN A 198 -6.49 1.76 9.93
N ARG A 199 -5.44 1.04 10.32
CA ARG A 199 -4.69 1.27 11.56
C ARG A 199 -3.25 1.71 11.32
N ILE A 200 -2.83 1.69 10.06
CA ILE A 200 -1.47 2.04 9.64
C ILE A 200 -1.55 3.11 8.56
N ALA A 201 -0.77 4.18 8.71
CA ALA A 201 -0.44 5.08 7.60
C ALA A 201 0.93 4.70 7.05
N VAL A 202 1.07 4.63 5.73
CA VAL A 202 2.34 4.42 5.03
C VAL A 202 2.66 5.67 4.25
N LEU A 203 3.77 6.32 4.58
CA LEU A 203 4.20 7.59 4.00
C LEU A 203 5.32 7.38 2.98
N PHE A 204 5.11 7.92 1.79
CA PHE A 204 6.06 7.93 0.68
C PHE A 204 6.51 9.34 0.38
N SER A 205 7.82 9.57 0.30
CA SER A 205 8.36 10.82 -0.21
C SER A 205 8.58 10.72 -1.72
N GLU A 206 7.98 11.61 -2.47
CA GLU A 206 8.14 11.72 -3.90
C GLU A 206 9.41 12.51 -4.26
N SER A 207 9.71 13.54 -3.49
CA SER A 207 10.85 14.43 -3.70
C SER A 207 12.20 13.72 -3.64
N VAL A 208 12.30 12.62 -2.86
CA VAL A 208 13.53 11.86 -2.71
C VAL A 208 13.82 10.90 -3.87
N VAL A 209 12.85 10.64 -4.76
CA VAL A 209 12.99 9.66 -5.84
C VAL A 209 14.13 9.99 -6.80
N ALA A 210 14.37 11.26 -7.06
CA ALA A 210 15.49 11.71 -7.89
C ALA A 210 16.88 11.47 -7.28
N GLN A 211 16.94 11.28 -5.96
CA GLN A 211 18.20 11.05 -5.25
C GLN A 211 18.73 9.61 -5.37
N TYR A 212 17.94 8.69 -5.92
CA TYR A 212 18.35 7.30 -6.10
C TYR A 212 19.18 7.10 -7.37
N THR A 213 20.09 6.13 -7.34
CA THR A 213 20.65 5.60 -8.56
C THR A 213 19.66 4.65 -9.22
N SER A 214 19.47 4.79 -10.53
CA SER A 214 18.46 4.05 -11.31
C SER A 214 18.86 2.60 -11.62
N ARG A 215 19.75 1.98 -10.84
CA ARG A 215 20.18 0.61 -11.11
C ARG A 215 19.21 -0.41 -10.55
N PHE A 216 18.90 -1.38 -11.38
CA PHE A 216 17.94 -2.47 -11.20
C PHE A 216 18.14 -3.36 -9.96
N ASP A 217 19.37 -3.49 -9.49
CA ASP A 217 19.77 -4.34 -8.37
C ASP A 217 19.98 -3.58 -7.05
N ASN A 218 19.63 -2.30 -7.01
CA ASN A 218 19.64 -1.56 -5.76
C ASN A 218 18.39 -1.89 -4.90
N GLY A 219 18.49 -1.64 -3.61
CA GLY A 219 17.47 -1.96 -2.63
C GLY A 219 16.11 -1.30 -2.83
N ILE A 220 16.04 -0.28 -3.67
CA ILE A 220 14.81 0.48 -3.97
C ILE A 220 13.82 -0.36 -4.78
N TYR A 221 14.30 -1.18 -5.70
CA TYR A 221 13.45 -2.17 -6.38
C TYR A 221 12.77 -3.12 -5.38
N ASN A 222 13.54 -3.62 -4.41
CA ASN A 222 12.99 -4.49 -3.37
C ASN A 222 12.03 -3.75 -2.44
N ALA A 223 12.26 -2.47 -2.19
CA ALA A 223 11.35 -1.62 -1.42
C ALA A 223 9.98 -1.47 -2.11
N GLY A 224 9.96 -1.18 -3.40
CA GLY A 224 8.73 -1.12 -4.19
C GLY A 224 7.97 -2.44 -4.21
N ARG A 225 8.70 -3.55 -4.36
CA ARG A 225 8.08 -4.89 -4.21
C ARG A 225 7.50 -5.12 -2.83
N MET A 226 8.17 -4.70 -1.77
CA MET A 226 7.63 -4.79 -0.42
C MET A 226 6.33 -4.01 -0.29
N ALA A 227 6.30 -2.76 -0.75
CA ALA A 227 5.11 -1.92 -0.69
C ALA A 227 3.94 -2.45 -1.52
N GLY A 228 4.19 -2.92 -2.74
CA GLY A 228 3.16 -3.45 -3.63
C GLY A 228 2.75 -4.89 -3.33
N ARG A 229 3.65 -5.71 -2.78
CA ARG A 229 3.47 -7.15 -2.66
C ARG A 229 3.35 -7.65 -1.23
N GLU A 230 4.19 -7.16 -0.32
CA GLU A 230 4.29 -7.71 1.03
C GLU A 230 3.33 -7.03 2.03
N LEU A 231 3.15 -5.71 1.93
CA LEU A 231 2.24 -4.97 2.82
C LEU A 231 0.80 -5.49 2.80
N PRO A 232 0.21 -5.90 1.66
CA PRO A 232 -1.13 -6.49 1.65
C PRO A 232 -1.28 -7.71 2.55
N PHE A 233 -0.19 -8.43 2.84
CA PHE A 233 -0.21 -9.62 3.70
C PHE A 233 -0.05 -9.34 5.20
N LEU A 234 0.03 -8.07 5.61
CA LEU A 234 0.08 -7.72 7.04
C LEU A 234 -1.14 -8.20 7.82
N GLY A 235 -2.30 -8.33 7.18
CA GLY A 235 -3.58 -8.59 7.85
C GLY A 235 -4.06 -7.40 8.69
N ILE A 236 -3.50 -6.22 8.44
CA ILE A 236 -3.83 -4.94 9.04
C ILE A 236 -4.04 -3.96 7.89
N PRO A 237 -5.23 -3.40 7.71
CA PRO A 237 -5.50 -2.42 6.66
C PRO A 237 -4.66 -1.17 6.85
N TYR A 238 -4.23 -0.57 5.76
CA TYR A 238 -3.36 0.60 5.74
C TYR A 238 -3.75 1.59 4.66
N ASP A 239 -3.43 2.85 4.89
CA ASP A 239 -3.55 3.94 3.92
C ASP A 239 -2.16 4.33 3.40
N ARG A 240 -2.11 4.80 2.15
CA ARG A 240 -0.87 5.23 1.48
C ARG A 240 -0.95 6.71 1.14
N TYR A 241 -0.05 7.47 1.71
CA TYR A 241 0.02 8.92 1.57
C TYR A 241 1.37 9.38 1.03
N LEU A 242 1.37 10.54 0.42
CA LEU A 242 2.58 11.33 0.25
C LEU A 242 3.06 11.89 1.59
N LEU A 243 4.37 11.87 1.84
CA LEU A 243 4.97 12.59 2.96
C LEU A 243 4.72 14.10 2.85
N GLU A 244 4.65 14.60 1.65
CA GLU A 244 4.38 15.99 1.30
C GLU A 244 2.97 16.47 1.75
N ASP A 245 2.07 15.54 2.05
CA ASP A 245 0.74 15.82 2.58
C ASP A 245 0.65 15.75 4.13
N ILE A 246 1.76 15.55 4.83
CA ILE A 246 1.79 15.27 6.28
C ILE A 246 1.03 16.29 7.14
N SER A 247 1.05 17.57 6.76
CA SER A 247 0.34 18.64 7.46
C SER A 247 -1.19 18.51 7.36
N ARG A 248 -1.72 17.76 6.38
CA ARG A 248 -3.15 17.61 6.08
C ARG A 248 -3.74 16.30 6.61
N ILE A 249 -2.90 15.32 6.92
CA ILE A 249 -3.33 13.98 7.35
C ILE A 249 -3.85 14.05 8.79
N ASP A 250 -5.03 13.45 9.02
CA ASP A 250 -5.51 13.15 10.36
C ASP A 250 -4.94 11.82 10.85
N PHE A 251 -3.99 11.91 11.78
CA PHE A 251 -3.35 10.73 12.35
C PHE A 251 -4.10 10.11 13.53
N SER A 252 -5.23 10.67 13.98
CA SER A 252 -5.96 10.21 15.18
C SER A 252 -6.40 8.74 15.09
N VAL A 253 -6.68 8.26 13.88
CA VAL A 253 -7.17 6.89 13.62
C VAL A 253 -6.05 5.85 13.53
N TYR A 254 -4.79 6.27 13.35
CA TYR A 254 -3.66 5.36 13.13
C TYR A 254 -2.94 4.99 14.41
N GLN A 255 -2.63 3.72 14.57
CA GLN A 255 -1.84 3.16 15.67
C GLN A 255 -0.36 3.05 15.31
N ALA A 256 -0.05 3.00 14.02
CA ALA A 256 1.33 3.01 13.52
C ALA A 256 1.47 3.85 12.26
N VAL A 257 2.69 4.36 12.04
CA VAL A 257 3.08 5.05 10.81
C VAL A 257 4.36 4.41 10.29
N ILE A 258 4.36 4.00 9.02
CA ILE A 258 5.52 3.45 8.32
C ILE A 258 6.07 4.52 7.38
N PHE A 259 7.25 5.00 7.66
CA PHE A 259 8.01 5.93 6.84
C PHE A 259 8.85 5.12 5.84
N PHE A 260 8.37 5.05 4.60
CA PHE A 260 8.85 4.08 3.64
C PHE A 260 10.20 4.47 3.01
N ASN A 261 10.29 5.69 2.47
CA ASN A 261 11.48 6.21 1.79
C ASN A 261 11.79 7.65 2.21
N THR A 262 11.64 7.96 3.48
CA THR A 262 11.83 9.29 4.07
C THR A 262 13.32 9.60 4.28
N PHE A 263 14.15 9.39 3.25
CA PHE A 263 15.60 9.55 3.33
C PHE A 263 16.03 11.01 3.36
N GLN A 264 15.23 11.87 2.74
CA GLN A 264 15.34 13.32 2.84
C GLN A 264 14.02 13.85 3.42
N VAL A 265 14.13 14.71 4.42
CA VAL A 265 12.99 15.33 5.11
C VAL A 265 13.30 16.80 5.30
N THR A 266 12.35 17.68 4.96
CA THR A 266 12.48 19.10 5.21
C THR A 266 12.31 19.40 6.71
N GLU A 267 12.79 20.56 7.16
CA GLU A 267 12.60 20.98 8.56
C GLU A 267 11.11 21.11 8.91
N GLU A 268 10.30 21.57 7.97
CA GLU A 268 8.84 21.66 8.15
C GLU A 268 8.23 20.27 8.33
N GLN A 269 8.57 19.32 7.45
CA GLN A 269 8.11 17.94 7.58
C GLN A 269 8.57 17.31 8.90
N ALA A 270 9.80 17.56 9.32
CA ALA A 270 10.29 17.06 10.62
C ALA A 270 9.48 17.64 11.79
N ARG A 271 9.18 18.95 11.77
CA ARG A 271 8.30 19.59 12.77
C ARG A 271 6.90 19.00 12.78
N GLU A 272 6.29 18.76 11.59
CA GLU A 272 4.95 18.16 11.50
C GLU A 272 4.96 16.71 12.01
N ILE A 273 6.02 15.93 11.73
CA ILE A 273 6.19 14.58 12.29
C ILE A 273 6.18 14.63 13.82
N GLN A 274 6.99 15.49 14.42
CA GLN A 274 7.05 15.61 15.89
C GLN A 274 5.73 16.09 16.49
N LYS A 275 5.05 17.02 15.83
CA LYS A 275 3.80 17.61 16.33
C LYS A 275 2.60 16.69 16.20
N LYS A 276 2.45 16.00 15.06
CA LYS A 276 1.22 15.26 14.72
C LYS A 276 1.36 13.75 14.81
N VAL A 277 2.57 13.24 14.57
CA VAL A 277 2.78 11.80 14.45
C VAL A 277 3.40 11.21 15.69
N ALA A 278 4.40 11.86 16.26
CA ALA A 278 5.06 11.44 17.51
C ALA A 278 4.12 11.69 18.70
N GLY A 279 3.39 10.68 19.13
CA GLY A 279 2.45 10.77 20.26
C GLY A 279 1.34 9.74 20.20
N ASN A 280 0.41 9.79 21.15
CA ASN A 280 -0.75 8.91 21.26
C ASN A 280 -0.40 7.42 21.29
N ASN A 281 0.72 7.06 21.91
CA ASN A 281 1.26 5.69 21.97
C ASN A 281 1.48 5.04 20.60
N ARG A 282 1.69 5.84 19.55
CA ARG A 282 1.91 5.33 18.21
C ARG A 282 3.27 4.64 18.06
N THR A 283 3.31 3.68 17.16
CA THR A 283 4.57 3.08 16.68
C THR A 283 4.98 3.73 15.37
N LEU A 284 6.12 4.41 15.36
CA LEU A 284 6.75 4.99 14.19
C LEU A 284 7.80 4.00 13.67
N ILE A 285 7.67 3.57 12.42
CA ILE A 285 8.57 2.59 11.80
C ILE A 285 9.27 3.26 10.62
N TRP A 286 10.58 3.34 10.70
CA TRP A 286 11.44 3.97 9.72
C TRP A 286 12.20 2.92 8.93
N LEU A 287 12.15 2.99 7.60
CA LEU A 287 12.81 2.02 6.76
C LEU A 287 14.10 2.57 6.18
N TYR A 288 15.15 1.79 6.29
CA TYR A 288 16.47 1.91 5.69
C TYR A 288 17.30 3.10 6.19
N ALA A 289 17.17 4.29 5.60
CA ALA A 289 18.06 5.44 5.83
C ALA A 289 17.27 6.74 6.10
N PRO A 290 16.40 6.78 7.12
CA PRO A 290 15.56 7.96 7.39
C PRO A 290 16.40 9.18 7.73
N GLY A 291 16.15 10.31 7.04
CA GLY A 291 16.82 11.59 7.29
C GLY A 291 18.30 11.65 6.91
N CYS A 292 18.83 10.62 6.21
CA CYS A 292 20.26 10.55 5.85
C CYS A 292 20.68 11.43 4.69
N ILE A 293 19.76 12.02 3.94
CA ILE A 293 20.06 12.92 2.81
C ILE A 293 19.72 14.35 3.23
N ALA A 294 20.71 15.22 3.21
CA ALA A 294 20.51 16.65 3.42
C ALA A 294 19.85 17.32 2.19
N PRO A 295 19.31 18.55 2.32
CA PRO A 295 18.68 19.27 1.21
C PRO A 295 19.58 19.48 -0.02
N ASP A 296 20.88 19.58 0.19
CA ASP A 296 21.87 19.69 -0.90
C ASP A 296 22.20 18.34 -1.57
N GLY A 297 21.67 17.22 -1.07
CA GLY A 297 21.91 15.87 -1.54
C GLY A 297 23.12 15.18 -0.89
N SER A 298 23.81 15.83 0.06
CA SER A 298 24.90 15.19 0.81
C SER A 298 24.38 14.13 1.78
N LEU A 299 25.19 13.10 2.02
CA LEU A 299 24.86 12.03 2.95
C LEU A 299 25.31 12.42 4.36
N GLN A 300 24.37 12.46 5.29
CA GLN A 300 24.56 12.84 6.69
C GLN A 300 23.80 11.86 7.61
N PRO A 301 24.23 10.58 7.67
CA PRO A 301 23.52 9.54 8.42
C PRO A 301 23.39 9.86 9.93
N GLU A 302 24.32 10.62 10.49
CA GLU A 302 24.28 11.08 11.86
C GLU A 302 23.05 11.96 12.18
N LYS A 303 22.46 12.60 11.18
CA LYS A 303 21.24 13.40 11.36
C LYS A 303 19.97 12.57 11.54
N SER A 304 20.01 11.28 11.23
CA SER A 304 18.87 10.37 11.44
C SER A 304 18.37 10.42 12.89
N VAL A 305 19.26 10.59 13.85
CA VAL A 305 18.89 10.67 15.27
C VAL A 305 17.92 11.83 15.58
N ASN A 306 18.05 12.95 14.87
CA ASN A 306 17.17 14.11 15.07
C ASN A 306 15.72 13.83 14.62
N LEU A 307 15.55 12.91 13.67
CA LEU A 307 14.25 12.53 13.14
C LEU A 307 13.66 11.33 13.87
N THR A 308 14.46 10.30 14.07
CA THR A 308 14.02 9.00 14.56
C THR A 308 14.26 8.76 16.05
N GLY A 309 15.14 9.55 16.65
CA GLY A 309 15.68 9.31 17.99
C GLY A 309 16.74 8.21 18.07
N ILE A 310 17.10 7.60 16.91
CA ILE A 310 18.03 6.46 16.83
C ILE A 310 19.16 6.81 15.85
N GLY A 311 20.40 6.67 16.31
CA GLY A 311 21.59 6.93 15.52
C GLY A 311 21.84 5.85 14.45
N LEU A 312 22.30 6.28 13.27
CA LEU A 312 22.64 5.42 12.15
C LEU A 312 24.03 5.77 11.60
N ARG A 313 24.69 4.77 11.03
CA ARG A 313 25.82 4.96 10.12
C ARG A 313 25.61 4.21 8.81
N LEU A 314 26.26 4.67 7.76
CA LEU A 314 26.29 4.02 6.45
C LEU A 314 27.61 3.26 6.28
N GLU A 315 27.52 2.06 5.72
CA GLU A 315 28.68 1.24 5.36
C GLU A 315 28.61 0.86 3.89
N GLU A 316 29.71 1.04 3.18
CA GLU A 316 29.79 0.70 1.77
C GLU A 316 30.20 -0.77 1.56
N ASN A 317 29.75 -1.32 0.45
CA ASN A 317 30.33 -2.46 -0.25
C ASN A 317 30.34 -3.80 0.47
N ARG A 318 29.28 -4.15 1.22
CA ARG A 318 29.21 -5.46 1.84
C ARG A 318 27.94 -6.21 1.41
N ASP A 319 27.99 -7.52 1.37
CA ASP A 319 26.86 -8.37 1.02
C ASP A 319 25.88 -8.46 2.21
N TYR A 320 24.64 -7.94 2.05
CA TYR A 320 23.68 -7.76 3.14
C TYR A 320 22.37 -8.49 2.93
N GLY A 321 22.42 -9.53 2.18
CA GLY A 321 21.22 -10.30 1.81
C GLY A 321 20.40 -10.88 2.96
N LYS A 322 20.73 -10.64 4.26
CA LYS A 322 20.06 -11.35 5.36
C LYS A 322 19.94 -10.51 6.63
N LEU A 323 18.73 -10.47 7.23
CA LEU A 323 18.51 -10.06 8.62
C LEU A 323 18.33 -11.30 9.51
N ILE A 324 18.91 -11.28 10.71
CA ILE A 324 18.73 -12.30 11.74
C ILE A 324 17.84 -11.71 12.84
N PHE A 325 16.67 -12.29 13.00
CA PHE A 325 15.71 -11.94 14.04
C PHE A 325 15.29 -13.18 14.81
N ARG A 326 15.47 -13.17 16.13
CA ARG A 326 15.18 -14.33 17.01
C ARG A 326 15.75 -15.64 16.46
N ASN A 327 17.03 -15.64 16.10
CA ASN A 327 17.76 -16.77 15.49
C ASN A 327 17.17 -17.32 14.18
N LYS A 328 16.29 -16.58 13.51
CA LYS A 328 15.76 -16.94 12.19
C LYS A 328 16.32 -16.00 11.14
N THR A 329 17.00 -16.58 10.18
CA THR A 329 17.54 -15.86 9.01
C THR A 329 16.43 -15.55 8.02
N ARG A 330 16.36 -14.29 7.56
CA ARG A 330 15.45 -13.83 6.51
C ARG A 330 16.28 -13.35 5.34
N PRO A 331 16.33 -14.11 4.22
CA PRO A 331 17.12 -13.71 3.06
C PRO A 331 16.50 -12.51 2.34
N TYR A 332 17.34 -11.57 1.93
CA TYR A 332 17.04 -10.63 0.84
C TYR A 332 17.56 -11.23 -0.47
N LYS A 333 16.88 -10.95 -1.58
CA LYS A 333 17.24 -11.56 -2.86
C LYS A 333 18.59 -11.11 -3.41
N LYS A 334 19.14 -9.96 -3.01
CA LYS A 334 20.49 -9.47 -3.35
C LYS A 334 20.96 -8.46 -2.30
N GLY A 335 22.28 -8.39 -2.11
CA GLY A 335 22.91 -7.36 -1.27
C GLY A 335 22.78 -5.95 -1.85
N TYR A 336 22.87 -4.97 -0.97
CA TYR A 336 22.85 -3.55 -1.34
C TYR A 336 24.28 -3.02 -1.33
N PRO A 337 24.66 -2.15 -2.28
CA PRO A 337 26.00 -1.58 -2.28
C PRO A 337 26.28 -0.66 -1.08
N THR A 338 25.24 -0.17 -0.43
CA THR A 338 25.31 0.61 0.80
C THR A 338 24.33 0.01 1.83
N ARG A 339 24.77 -0.22 3.06
CA ARG A 339 23.90 -0.61 4.16
C ARG A 339 23.82 0.47 5.23
N THR A 340 22.70 0.49 5.93
CA THR A 340 22.57 1.19 7.19
C THR A 340 22.84 0.21 8.33
N VAL A 341 23.44 0.74 9.39
CA VAL A 341 23.71 0.01 10.65
C VAL A 341 23.26 0.92 11.79
N ILE A 342 22.62 0.35 12.81
CA ILE A 342 22.28 1.07 14.02
C ILE A 342 23.58 1.44 14.74
N ASP A 343 23.74 2.71 15.07
CA ASP A 343 24.88 3.28 15.76
C ASP A 343 24.40 4.06 16.99
N ASP A 344 23.81 3.33 17.93
CA ASP A 344 23.16 3.90 19.10
C ASP A 344 23.17 2.90 20.28
N ALA A 345 24.05 3.15 21.24
CA ALA A 345 24.21 2.29 22.41
C ALA A 345 23.00 2.29 23.36
N ALA A 346 22.14 3.32 23.28
CA ALA A 346 20.94 3.45 24.13
C ALA A 346 19.69 2.83 23.48
N ALA A 347 19.79 2.34 22.24
CA ALA A 347 18.68 1.72 21.55
C ALA A 347 18.61 0.20 21.83
N SER A 348 17.40 -0.35 21.99
CA SER A 348 17.19 -1.79 22.14
C SER A 348 17.26 -2.47 20.77
N ILE A 349 18.21 -3.38 20.59
CA ILE A 349 18.42 -4.05 19.31
C ILE A 349 17.35 -5.14 19.08
N LEU A 350 16.68 -5.09 17.93
CA LEU A 350 15.65 -6.05 17.53
C LEU A 350 16.16 -7.09 16.52
N ALA A 351 17.11 -6.72 15.67
CA ALA A 351 17.65 -7.62 14.64
C ALA A 351 19.09 -7.26 14.30
N TYR A 352 19.81 -8.23 13.72
CA TYR A 352 21.19 -8.09 13.31
C TYR A 352 21.33 -8.41 11.81
N HIS A 353 22.33 -7.84 11.15
CA HIS A 353 22.84 -8.33 9.88
C HIS A 353 23.51 -9.69 10.05
N ALA A 354 23.79 -10.37 8.94
CA ALA A 354 24.39 -11.71 8.98
C ALA A 354 25.79 -11.77 9.63
N ASP A 355 26.50 -10.65 9.65
CA ASP A 355 27.82 -10.48 10.28
C ASP A 355 27.74 -10.04 11.74
N GLY A 356 26.56 -9.92 12.32
CA GLY A 356 26.34 -9.51 13.70
C GLY A 356 26.21 -8.01 13.94
N ALA A 357 26.34 -7.16 12.91
CA ALA A 357 26.12 -5.72 13.06
C ALA A 357 24.62 -5.41 13.32
N PRO A 358 24.29 -4.46 14.21
CA PRO A 358 22.91 -4.11 14.52
C PRO A 358 22.14 -3.60 13.30
N ALA A 359 20.98 -4.21 13.00
CA ALA A 359 20.21 -3.97 11.79
C ALA A 359 18.77 -3.49 12.01
N ALA A 360 18.27 -3.57 13.22
CA ALA A 360 17.02 -2.94 13.62
C ALA A 360 17.06 -2.66 15.11
N ALA A 361 16.51 -1.52 15.51
CA ALA A 361 16.42 -1.13 16.92
C ALA A 361 15.15 -0.35 17.21
N GLU A 362 14.83 -0.26 18.50
CA GLU A 362 13.74 0.55 19.01
C GLU A 362 14.17 1.44 20.17
N LYS A 363 13.48 2.57 20.30
CA LYS A 363 13.43 3.40 21.51
C LYS A 363 11.99 3.67 21.90
N ILE A 364 11.74 3.59 23.20
CA ILE A 364 10.45 3.93 23.79
C ILE A 364 10.54 5.35 24.35
N PHE A 365 9.68 6.21 23.86
CA PHE A 365 9.49 7.58 24.34
C PHE A 365 8.21 7.63 25.20
N PRO A 366 7.98 8.69 25.99
CA PRO A 366 6.80 8.77 26.85
C PRO A 366 5.48 8.53 26.11
N ASP A 367 5.36 9.08 24.89
CA ASP A 367 4.10 9.12 24.13
C ASP A 367 4.11 8.30 22.83
N TYR A 368 5.26 7.72 22.47
CA TYR A 368 5.39 6.94 21.24
C TYR A 368 6.56 5.96 21.28
N ARG A 369 6.59 5.06 20.35
CA ARG A 369 7.68 4.11 20.10
C ARG A 369 8.28 4.37 18.75
N SER A 370 9.60 4.53 18.65
CA SER A 370 10.33 4.66 17.41
C SER A 370 11.08 3.36 17.09
N VAL A 371 10.99 2.89 15.87
CA VAL A 371 11.66 1.68 15.40
C VAL A 371 12.35 1.98 14.08
N VAL A 372 13.65 1.80 14.01
CA VAL A 372 14.40 1.87 12.75
C VAL A 372 14.74 0.47 12.29
N ILE A 373 14.49 0.18 11.02
CA ILE A 373 14.80 -1.09 10.35
C ILE A 373 15.74 -0.79 9.20
N CYS A 374 17.00 -1.20 9.31
CA CYS A 374 18.06 -0.98 8.32
C CYS A 374 17.88 -1.81 7.04
N SER A 375 16.65 -1.88 6.56
CA SER A 375 16.25 -2.55 5.34
C SER A 375 15.17 -1.77 4.63
N PRO A 376 15.28 -1.52 3.33
CA PRO A 376 14.21 -0.91 2.54
C PRO A 376 13.05 -1.89 2.28
N ALA A 377 13.26 -3.19 2.52
CA ALA A 377 12.28 -4.25 2.27
C ALA A 377 12.28 -5.31 3.38
N PRO A 378 11.90 -4.97 4.61
CA PRO A 378 11.77 -5.96 5.67
C PRO A 378 10.69 -6.99 5.30
N SER A 379 10.87 -8.22 5.74
CA SER A 379 9.82 -9.23 5.52
C SER A 379 8.55 -8.86 6.26
N VAL A 380 7.40 -9.21 5.69
CA VAL A 380 6.08 -8.99 6.32
C VAL A 380 5.99 -9.62 7.71
N VAL A 381 6.66 -10.77 7.91
CA VAL A 381 6.72 -11.47 9.20
C VAL A 381 7.39 -10.59 10.26
N PHE A 382 8.54 -10.01 9.92
CA PHE A 382 9.27 -9.14 10.85
C PHE A 382 8.50 -7.85 11.13
N LEU A 383 8.00 -7.22 10.06
CA LEU A 383 7.20 -5.99 10.20
C LEU A 383 5.96 -6.20 11.07
N ARG A 384 5.28 -7.34 10.89
CA ARG A 384 4.14 -7.69 11.74
C ARG A 384 4.52 -7.88 13.22
N GLN A 385 5.67 -8.49 13.50
CA GLN A 385 6.15 -8.63 14.88
C GLN A 385 6.48 -7.27 15.51
N VAL A 386 7.06 -6.35 14.75
CA VAL A 386 7.30 -4.97 15.18
C VAL A 386 5.97 -4.27 15.52
N LEU A 387 4.97 -4.41 14.65
CA LEU A 387 3.62 -3.85 14.86
C LEU A 387 2.92 -4.46 16.08
N GLN A 388 3.03 -5.77 16.29
CA GLN A 388 2.50 -6.45 17.47
C GLN A 388 3.18 -5.98 18.77
N GLY A 389 4.49 -5.77 18.75
CA GLY A 389 5.22 -5.15 19.87
C GLY A 389 4.70 -3.76 20.21
N GLY A 390 4.22 -3.01 19.24
CA GLY A 390 3.53 -1.72 19.39
C GLY A 390 2.03 -1.84 19.69
N ARG A 391 1.52 -3.05 19.95
CA ARG A 391 0.09 -3.34 20.21
C ARG A 391 -0.87 -2.89 19.11
N VAL A 392 -0.38 -2.82 17.87
CA VAL A 392 -1.22 -2.49 16.72
C VAL A 392 -2.21 -3.62 16.47
N PHE A 393 -3.49 -3.29 16.42
CA PHE A 393 -4.56 -4.27 16.26
C PHE A 393 -4.48 -4.94 14.89
N SER A 394 -4.58 -6.26 14.87
CA SER A 394 -4.62 -7.09 13.66
C SER A 394 -5.94 -7.82 13.55
N TYR A 395 -6.58 -7.72 12.40
CA TYR A 395 -7.84 -8.39 12.12
C TYR A 395 -7.68 -9.90 11.86
N THR A 396 -6.47 -10.35 11.50
CA THR A 396 -6.21 -11.77 11.24
C THR A 396 -5.19 -12.35 12.19
N SER A 397 -5.38 -13.59 12.62
CA SER A 397 -4.37 -14.33 13.39
C SER A 397 -3.28 -14.90 12.48
N GLY A 398 -2.03 -14.79 12.92
CA GLY A 398 -0.87 -15.39 12.27
C GLY A 398 -0.42 -14.67 10.99
N VAL A 399 0.78 -14.95 10.55
CA VAL A 399 1.32 -14.51 9.27
C VAL A 399 1.05 -15.60 8.26
N GLY A 400 0.02 -15.39 7.44
CA GLY A 400 -0.16 -16.18 6.23
C GLY A 400 0.47 -15.44 5.07
N SER A 401 1.47 -16.00 4.45
CA SER A 401 2.17 -15.38 3.31
C SER A 401 1.31 -15.14 2.07
N LEU A 402 0.01 -15.46 2.13
CA LEU A 402 -0.88 -15.43 0.97
C LEU A 402 -2.30 -14.92 1.33
N ASP A 403 -2.45 -14.19 2.45
CA ASP A 403 -3.74 -13.67 2.89
C ASP A 403 -3.77 -12.15 2.78
N GLN A 404 -4.67 -11.61 1.98
CA GLN A 404 -4.94 -10.19 1.88
C GLN A 404 -6.28 -9.87 2.54
N THR A 405 -6.33 -8.80 3.33
CA THR A 405 -7.55 -8.29 3.92
C THR A 405 -7.78 -6.85 3.49
N ALA A 406 -9.02 -6.51 3.18
CA ALA A 406 -9.45 -5.16 2.90
C ALA A 406 -10.75 -4.86 3.65
N PHE A 407 -10.89 -3.64 4.11
CA PHE A 407 -11.99 -3.22 4.97
C PHE A 407 -12.60 -1.93 4.47
N ALA A 408 -13.90 -1.97 4.24
CA ALA A 408 -14.77 -0.81 4.06
C ALA A 408 -15.88 -0.93 5.09
N TRP A 409 -15.55 -0.71 6.37
CA TRP A 409 -16.46 -0.98 7.47
C TRP A 409 -17.87 -0.41 7.23
N PRO A 410 -18.96 -1.19 7.36
CA PRO A 410 -19.07 -2.52 7.99
C PRO A 410 -18.80 -3.73 7.06
N LEU A 411 -18.36 -3.54 5.81
CA LEU A 411 -17.91 -4.64 4.95
C LEU A 411 -16.43 -4.93 5.16
N LEU A 412 -16.08 -6.19 5.06
CA LEU A 412 -14.71 -6.64 5.01
C LEU A 412 -14.56 -7.78 3.99
N GLY A 413 -13.39 -7.90 3.41
CA GLY A 413 -13.00 -9.02 2.58
C GLY A 413 -11.69 -9.61 3.04
N ALA A 414 -11.62 -10.93 3.02
CA ALA A 414 -10.41 -11.66 3.29
C ALA A 414 -10.17 -12.64 2.13
N TYR A 415 -9.08 -12.41 1.41
CA TYR A 415 -8.67 -13.23 0.28
C TYR A 415 -7.48 -14.11 0.66
N ARG A 416 -7.51 -15.34 0.20
CA ARG A 416 -6.42 -16.27 0.36
C ARG A 416 -6.06 -16.92 -0.97
N ALA A 417 -4.79 -16.78 -1.37
CA ALA A 417 -4.23 -17.45 -2.54
C ALA A 417 -3.62 -18.84 -2.22
N GLY A 418 -3.48 -19.18 -0.94
CA GLY A 418 -2.82 -20.41 -0.50
C GLY A 418 -3.76 -21.59 -0.33
N LYS A 419 -3.17 -22.72 0.16
CA LYS A 419 -3.88 -23.97 0.44
C LYS A 419 -5.07 -23.76 1.39
N PRO A 420 -6.10 -24.65 1.35
CA PRO A 420 -7.22 -24.64 2.28
C PRO A 420 -6.78 -24.57 3.75
N ILE A 421 -7.47 -23.77 4.54
CA ILE A 421 -7.17 -23.58 5.97
C ILE A 421 -8.33 -22.86 6.66
N MET A 422 -8.45 -23.06 7.96
CA MET A 422 -9.32 -22.23 8.82
C MET A 422 -8.55 -21.01 9.35
N LYS A 423 -9.13 -19.82 9.22
CA LYS A 423 -8.58 -18.55 9.70
C LYS A 423 -9.53 -17.86 10.65
N LYS A 424 -8.98 -17.23 11.70
CA LYS A 424 -9.73 -16.35 12.60
C LYS A 424 -9.69 -14.92 12.09
N ILE A 425 -10.86 -14.30 12.03
CA ILE A 425 -11.02 -12.85 11.79
C ILE A 425 -11.56 -12.23 13.07
N TRP A 426 -10.86 -11.23 13.57
CA TRP A 426 -11.21 -10.46 14.75
C TRP A 426 -11.82 -9.12 14.33
N PHE A 427 -12.88 -8.65 15.00
CA PHE A 427 -13.53 -7.39 14.65
C PHE A 427 -13.04 -6.20 15.51
N GLY A 428 -12.28 -6.47 16.58
CA GLY A 428 -11.81 -5.44 17.51
C GLY A 428 -12.90 -4.92 18.46
N LYS A 429 -14.15 -5.31 18.24
CA LYS A 429 -15.33 -5.03 19.07
C LYS A 429 -16.37 -6.13 18.87
N ASN A 430 -17.36 -6.18 19.73
CA ASN A 430 -18.54 -7.02 19.49
C ASN A 430 -19.34 -6.46 18.31
N VAL A 431 -19.80 -7.33 17.42
CA VAL A 431 -20.72 -7.04 16.32
C VAL A 431 -21.99 -7.87 16.48
N GLU A 432 -23.15 -7.27 16.21
CA GLU A 432 -24.44 -7.95 16.41
C GLU A 432 -24.70 -9.00 15.34
N VAL A 433 -24.29 -8.73 14.10
CA VAL A 433 -24.49 -9.63 12.96
C VAL A 433 -23.21 -9.72 12.13
N VAL A 434 -22.84 -10.96 11.81
CA VAL A 434 -21.92 -11.28 10.74
C VAL A 434 -22.67 -12.04 9.66
N ALA A 435 -22.68 -11.54 8.43
CA ALA A 435 -23.42 -12.13 7.33
C ALA A 435 -22.60 -12.15 6.03
N ASP A 436 -22.94 -13.06 5.14
CA ASP A 436 -22.48 -13.02 3.75
C ASP A 436 -23.33 -11.99 2.98
N PRO A 437 -22.73 -10.88 2.50
CA PRO A 437 -23.50 -9.82 1.86
C PRO A 437 -24.02 -10.20 0.46
N LEU A 438 -23.50 -11.27 -0.17
CA LEU A 438 -23.97 -11.76 -1.48
C LEU A 438 -25.20 -12.66 -1.35
N THR A 439 -25.32 -13.41 -0.26
CA THR A 439 -26.43 -14.34 -0.05
C THR A 439 -27.43 -13.87 0.98
N GLY A 440 -27.07 -12.89 1.79
CA GLY A 440 -27.85 -12.44 2.94
C GLY A 440 -27.86 -13.45 4.10
N LYS A 441 -27.04 -14.52 4.06
CA LYS A 441 -27.01 -15.54 5.11
C LYS A 441 -26.29 -15.01 6.35
N ILE A 442 -26.94 -15.05 7.49
CA ILE A 442 -26.29 -14.78 8.79
C ILE A 442 -25.36 -15.96 9.13
N LEU A 443 -24.12 -15.65 9.44
CA LEU A 443 -23.04 -16.59 9.74
C LEU A 443 -22.77 -16.68 11.26
N ALA A 444 -22.92 -15.57 11.97
CA ALA A 444 -22.78 -15.48 13.42
C ALA A 444 -23.48 -14.25 13.97
N GLU A 445 -23.79 -14.28 15.27
CA GLU A 445 -24.45 -13.18 15.98
C GLU A 445 -23.76 -12.92 17.33
N ASN A 446 -23.71 -11.63 17.72
CA ASN A 446 -23.15 -11.17 18.99
C ASN A 446 -21.71 -11.69 19.24
N VAL A 447 -20.83 -11.54 18.26
CA VAL A 447 -19.48 -12.06 18.30
C VAL A 447 -18.42 -10.96 18.09
N ASN A 448 -17.22 -11.17 18.63
CA ASN A 448 -16.06 -10.32 18.38
C ASN A 448 -15.06 -10.95 17.38
N MET A 449 -15.33 -12.19 16.95
CA MET A 449 -14.53 -12.88 15.96
C MET A 449 -15.33 -13.97 15.25
N ILE A 450 -14.85 -14.39 14.07
CA ILE A 450 -15.39 -15.52 13.32
C ILE A 450 -14.28 -16.43 12.81
N ASN A 451 -14.55 -17.73 12.71
CA ASN A 451 -13.70 -18.66 11.99
C ASN A 451 -14.16 -18.76 10.53
N LEU A 452 -13.28 -18.46 9.59
CA LEU A 452 -13.53 -18.62 8.16
C LEU A 452 -12.84 -19.88 7.65
N ASN A 453 -13.61 -20.78 7.08
CA ASN A 453 -13.07 -21.95 6.39
C ASN A 453 -12.80 -21.61 4.93
N TYR A 454 -11.53 -21.67 4.53
CA TYR A 454 -11.11 -21.61 3.14
C TYR A 454 -10.95 -23.05 2.62
N GLU A 455 -11.83 -23.41 1.72
CA GLU A 455 -11.92 -24.78 1.17
C GLU A 455 -11.06 -24.93 -0.09
N LYS A 456 -10.70 -23.82 -0.71
CA LYS A 456 -10.05 -23.78 -2.02
C LYS A 456 -8.90 -22.78 -2.04
N THR A 457 -7.98 -22.98 -2.96
CA THR A 457 -6.98 -21.99 -3.35
C THR A 457 -7.66 -20.83 -4.09
N TYR A 458 -7.17 -19.62 -3.91
CA TYR A 458 -7.75 -18.39 -4.52
C TYR A 458 -9.21 -18.16 -4.12
N GLN A 459 -9.49 -18.10 -2.83
CA GLN A 459 -10.85 -17.89 -2.33
C GLN A 459 -10.99 -16.55 -1.60
N THR A 460 -12.08 -15.84 -1.89
CA THR A 460 -12.45 -14.57 -1.23
C THR A 460 -13.69 -14.78 -0.37
N LYS A 461 -13.61 -14.41 0.89
CA LYS A 461 -14.79 -14.31 1.79
C LYS A 461 -15.13 -12.82 1.93
N LEU A 462 -16.34 -12.47 1.54
CA LEU A 462 -16.94 -11.16 1.83
C LEU A 462 -17.84 -11.29 3.05
N LEU A 463 -17.76 -10.34 3.97
CA LEU A 463 -18.53 -10.34 5.21
C LEU A 463 -19.09 -8.94 5.44
N TYR A 464 -20.36 -8.89 5.82
CA TYR A 464 -20.90 -7.80 6.60
C TYR A 464 -20.65 -8.08 8.08
N ALA A 465 -20.20 -7.09 8.83
CA ALA A 465 -19.99 -7.20 10.28
C ALA A 465 -20.41 -5.89 10.95
N GLY A 466 -21.64 -5.82 11.46
CA GLY A 466 -22.22 -4.57 11.94
C GLY A 466 -23.42 -4.75 12.84
N SER A 467 -24.25 -3.69 12.90
CA SER A 467 -25.50 -3.71 13.65
C SER A 467 -26.58 -4.55 12.95
N ARG A 468 -27.49 -5.11 13.72
CA ARG A 468 -28.66 -5.81 13.18
C ARG A 468 -29.59 -4.86 12.41
N ALA A 469 -29.77 -3.66 12.92
CA ALA A 469 -30.61 -2.65 12.29
C ALA A 469 -30.14 -2.29 10.87
N ASP A 470 -28.82 -2.07 10.69
CA ASP A 470 -28.26 -1.79 9.37
C ASP A 470 -28.30 -3.01 8.45
N TYR A 471 -28.09 -4.21 8.99
CA TYR A 471 -28.24 -5.44 8.22
C TYR A 471 -29.65 -5.59 7.66
N GLU A 472 -30.67 -5.48 8.51
CA GLU A 472 -32.07 -5.65 8.13
C GLU A 472 -32.56 -4.54 7.19
N LYS A 473 -32.12 -3.30 7.42
CA LYS A 473 -32.52 -2.14 6.62
C LYS A 473 -31.84 -2.11 5.25
N CYS A 474 -30.59 -2.49 5.17
CA CYS A 474 -29.75 -2.24 3.99
C CYS A 474 -29.30 -3.51 3.27
N ILE A 475 -28.71 -4.47 3.98
CA ILE A 475 -28.08 -5.65 3.37
C ILE A 475 -29.10 -6.70 2.96
N ALA A 476 -29.95 -7.13 3.89
CA ALA A 476 -30.94 -8.18 3.62
C ALA A 476 -31.91 -7.84 2.47
N PRO A 477 -32.45 -6.60 2.36
CA PRO A 477 -33.34 -6.24 1.25
C PRO A 477 -32.64 -6.20 -0.11
N ALA A 478 -31.36 -5.80 -0.16
CA ALA A 478 -30.59 -5.78 -1.41
C ALA A 478 -30.45 -7.20 -2.02
N MET A 479 -30.41 -8.24 -1.17
CA MET A 479 -30.28 -9.64 -1.59
C MET A 479 -31.61 -10.32 -1.85
N ASN A 480 -32.70 -9.94 -1.15
CA ASN A 480 -34.02 -10.57 -1.31
C ASN A 480 -34.69 -10.29 -2.66
N LYS A 481 -34.29 -9.23 -3.37
CA LYS A 481 -34.78 -8.93 -4.73
C LYS A 481 -34.38 -9.95 -5.80
N ARG A 482 -33.54 -10.94 -5.48
CA ARG A 482 -33.17 -12.07 -6.36
C ARG A 482 -34.23 -13.18 -6.44
N LYS A 483 -35.14 -13.25 -5.49
CA LYS A 483 -36.12 -14.33 -5.42
C LYS A 483 -37.44 -14.04 -6.15
N LYS A 484 -37.51 -12.93 -6.84
CA LYS A 484 -38.61 -12.57 -7.73
C LYS A 484 -38.05 -12.36 -9.16
#